data_044e0c64c06d89a6cb353acee09e54d8
#
_entry.id   044e0c64c06d89a6cb353acee09e54d8
#
_cell.length_a   1.000
_cell.length_b   1.000
_cell.length_c   1.000
_cell.angle_alpha   90.00
_cell.angle_beta   90.00
_cell.angle_gamma   90.00
#
_symmetry.space_group_name_H-M   'P 1'
#
loop_
_entity.id
_entity.type
_entity.pdbx_description
1 polymer ?
#
loop_
_entity_poly.entity_id
_entity_poly.type
_entity_poly.pdbx_seq_one_letter_code
_entity_poly.pdbx_strand_id
1 'polypeptide(L)'
;VPAAMLYYRVQDPMIEMPEGEPSAEEVNAQVLRALRTTGIVNAREDVVEGLDQGFLGRSDVVPLERKKDGSFSARSSVLEETDFQAVSAFVEQKIRQAGRQILDGKIALDPYEQGNRNACEYCAYQKVCGFDKKIDGFVMRELENLKEDEAMELIRKEVADGNEVHGGSAAGH
;
A
#
# COMPACT_ATOMS: atom_id res chain seq x y z
N VAL A 1 -9.65 -12.48 -10.86
CA VAL A 1 -8.28 -12.03 -10.58
C VAL A 1 -8.37 -10.66 -9.93
N PRO A 2 -7.71 -10.41 -8.80
CA PRO A 2 -7.66 -9.09 -8.20
C PRO A 2 -6.99 -8.10 -9.17
N ALA A 3 -7.67 -6.97 -9.44
CA ALA A 3 -7.23 -6.02 -10.46
C ALA A 3 -6.25 -4.97 -9.91
N ALA A 4 -6.56 -4.40 -8.76
CA ALA A 4 -5.78 -3.32 -8.17
C ALA A 4 -6.11 -3.15 -6.69
N MET A 5 -5.19 -2.54 -5.95
CA MET A 5 -5.40 -1.99 -4.61
C MET A 5 -5.22 -0.49 -4.71
N LEU A 6 -6.32 0.26 -4.75
CA LEU A 6 -6.31 1.70 -5.02
C LEU A 6 -6.83 2.49 -3.82
N TYR A 7 -6.18 3.62 -3.55
CA TYR A 7 -6.64 4.64 -2.60
C TYR A 7 -7.27 5.80 -3.37
N TYR A 8 -8.52 6.08 -3.04
CA TYR A 8 -9.24 7.23 -3.57
C TYR A 8 -9.30 8.36 -2.55
N ARG A 9 -8.94 9.57 -2.97
CA ARG A 9 -9.02 10.76 -2.12
C ARG A 9 -10.45 11.32 -2.16
N VAL A 10 -11.10 11.40 -1.01
CA VAL A 10 -12.49 11.91 -0.89
C VAL A 10 -12.53 13.42 -0.67
N GLN A 11 -11.41 14.06 -0.32
CA GLN A 11 -11.34 15.51 -0.10
C GLN A 11 -11.40 16.27 -1.42
N ASP A 12 -12.10 17.41 -1.42
CA ASP A 12 -12.07 18.36 -2.53
C ASP A 12 -10.62 18.82 -2.78
N PRO A 13 -10.10 18.68 -4.00
CA PRO A 13 -8.74 19.08 -4.29
C PRO A 13 -8.62 20.60 -4.36
N MET A 14 -7.59 21.16 -3.73
CA MET A 14 -7.16 22.53 -4.01
C MET A 14 -6.34 22.51 -5.30
N ILE A 15 -6.80 23.26 -6.31
CA ILE A 15 -6.20 23.34 -7.64
C ILE A 15 -5.54 24.71 -7.78
N GLU A 16 -4.26 24.72 -8.15
CA GLU A 16 -3.57 25.92 -8.58
C GLU A 16 -3.96 26.21 -10.04
N MET A 17 -4.62 27.32 -10.25
CA MET A 17 -5.02 27.72 -11.59
C MET A 17 -3.94 28.60 -12.23
N PRO A 18 -3.64 28.42 -13.52
CA PRO A 18 -2.78 29.32 -14.26
C PRO A 18 -3.37 30.74 -14.28
N GLU A 19 -2.51 31.75 -14.43
CA GLU A 19 -2.93 33.14 -14.58
C GLU A 19 -3.87 33.29 -15.78
N GLY A 20 -5.08 33.81 -15.56
CA GLY A 20 -6.10 34.02 -16.58
C GLY A 20 -7.48 33.48 -16.19
N GLU A 21 -8.44 33.51 -17.12
CA GLU A 21 -9.75 32.85 -16.95
C GLU A 21 -9.70 31.44 -17.59
N PRO A 22 -9.50 30.38 -16.77
CA PRO A 22 -9.45 29.03 -17.31
C PRO A 22 -10.83 28.58 -17.80
N SER A 23 -10.84 27.77 -18.86
CA SER A 23 -12.07 27.12 -19.32
C SER A 23 -12.56 26.07 -18.32
N ALA A 24 -13.87 25.79 -18.35
CA ALA A 24 -14.44 24.72 -17.51
C ALA A 24 -13.78 23.33 -17.79
N GLU A 25 -13.34 23.10 -19.02
CA GLU A 25 -12.65 21.87 -19.41
C GLU A 25 -11.28 21.77 -18.78
N GLU A 26 -10.51 22.87 -18.72
CA GLU A 26 -9.19 22.91 -18.07
C GLU A 26 -9.32 22.71 -16.55
N VAL A 27 -10.34 23.33 -15.94
CA VAL A 27 -10.65 23.11 -14.51
C VAL A 27 -10.95 21.64 -14.25
N ASN A 28 -11.85 21.03 -15.00
CA ASN A 28 -12.23 19.63 -14.84
C ASN A 28 -11.03 18.69 -15.03
N ALA A 29 -10.18 18.94 -16.04
CA ALA A 29 -8.99 18.14 -16.26
C ALA A 29 -8.00 18.21 -15.06
N GLN A 30 -7.86 19.38 -14.44
CA GLN A 30 -7.01 19.53 -13.26
C GLN A 30 -7.63 18.85 -12.02
N VAL A 31 -8.95 18.95 -11.84
CA VAL A 31 -9.66 18.22 -10.77
C VAL A 31 -9.45 16.72 -10.91
N LEU A 32 -9.64 16.16 -12.10
CA LEU A 32 -9.45 14.72 -12.35
C LEU A 32 -8.02 14.29 -12.05
N ARG A 33 -7.03 15.06 -12.47
CA ARG A 33 -5.62 14.78 -12.15
C ARG A 33 -5.32 14.82 -10.65
N ALA A 34 -5.92 15.76 -9.93
CA ALA A 34 -5.77 15.89 -8.48
C ALA A 34 -6.47 14.76 -7.71
N LEU A 35 -7.56 14.22 -8.28
CA LEU A 35 -8.32 13.08 -7.74
C LEU A 35 -7.80 11.71 -8.22
N ARG A 36 -6.76 11.69 -9.05
CA ARG A 36 -6.16 10.45 -9.52
C ARG A 36 -5.86 9.51 -8.36
N THR A 37 -6.24 8.26 -8.52
CA THR A 37 -5.98 7.23 -7.50
C THR A 37 -4.49 7.00 -7.29
N THR A 38 -4.14 6.55 -6.10
CA THR A 38 -2.80 6.03 -5.76
C THR A 38 -2.93 4.57 -5.36
N GLY A 39 -1.84 3.82 -5.36
CA GLY A 39 -1.87 2.40 -5.01
C GLY A 39 -1.11 1.55 -6.00
N ILE A 40 -1.47 0.28 -6.11
CA ILE A 40 -0.78 -0.72 -6.92
C ILE A 40 -1.78 -1.37 -7.88
N VAL A 41 -1.37 -1.55 -9.13
CA VAL A 41 -2.16 -2.18 -10.21
C VAL A 41 -1.49 -3.48 -10.66
N ASN A 42 -2.28 -4.49 -10.97
CA ASN A 42 -1.81 -5.72 -11.58
C ASN A 42 -1.39 -5.44 -13.03
N ALA A 43 -0.20 -5.89 -13.43
CA ALA A 43 0.40 -5.64 -14.74
C ALA A 43 -0.31 -6.33 -15.91
N ARG A 44 -1.29 -7.22 -15.66
CA ARG A 44 -2.02 -7.90 -16.71
C ARG A 44 -2.72 -6.92 -17.64
N GLU A 45 -2.54 -7.09 -18.93
CA GLU A 45 -3.06 -6.17 -19.94
C GLU A 45 -4.60 -6.07 -19.92
N ASP A 46 -5.29 -7.21 -19.74
CA ASP A 46 -6.76 -7.25 -19.64
C ASP A 46 -7.28 -6.49 -18.40
N VAL A 47 -6.50 -6.47 -17.32
CA VAL A 47 -6.81 -5.69 -16.10
C VAL A 47 -6.61 -4.20 -16.35
N VAL A 48 -5.46 -3.84 -16.94
CA VAL A 48 -5.12 -2.44 -17.19
C VAL A 48 -6.11 -1.80 -18.16
N GLU A 49 -6.47 -2.50 -19.25
CA GLU A 49 -7.49 -2.05 -20.19
C GLU A 49 -8.89 -1.95 -19.57
N GLY A 50 -9.21 -2.81 -18.62
CA GLY A 50 -10.46 -2.75 -17.87
C GLY A 50 -10.56 -1.56 -16.91
N LEU A 51 -9.42 -1.04 -16.41
CA LEU A 51 -9.35 0.09 -15.51
C LEU A 51 -9.33 1.45 -16.24
N ASP A 52 -8.57 1.53 -17.32
CA ASP A 52 -8.46 2.74 -18.15
C ASP A 52 -8.16 2.36 -19.59
N GLN A 53 -9.20 2.37 -20.42
CA GLN A 53 -9.14 1.86 -21.79
C GLN A 53 -8.37 2.79 -22.71
N GLY A 54 -7.32 2.26 -23.31
CA GLY A 54 -6.62 2.93 -24.41
C GLY A 54 -5.83 4.18 -24.05
N PHE A 55 -5.45 4.37 -22.77
CA PHE A 55 -4.64 5.52 -22.38
C PHE A 55 -3.24 5.47 -23.01
N LEU A 56 -2.77 6.61 -23.45
CA LEU A 56 -1.41 6.84 -23.98
C LEU A 56 -0.67 7.80 -23.03
N GLY A 57 0.57 7.47 -22.71
CA GLY A 57 1.33 8.24 -21.74
C GLY A 57 0.84 8.01 -20.31
N ARG A 58 0.50 9.08 -19.60
CA ARG A 58 0.05 9.01 -18.20
C ARG A 58 -1.46 8.90 -18.13
N SER A 59 -1.97 7.91 -17.38
CA SER A 59 -3.39 7.82 -17.05
C SER A 59 -3.83 8.91 -16.07
N ASP A 60 -5.00 9.48 -16.26
CA ASP A 60 -5.61 10.44 -15.34
C ASP A 60 -6.45 9.75 -14.24
N VAL A 61 -6.66 8.44 -14.33
CA VAL A 61 -7.50 7.65 -13.42
C VAL A 61 -6.68 6.80 -12.46
N VAL A 62 -5.74 6.03 -13.00
CA VAL A 62 -4.93 5.06 -12.25
C VAL A 62 -3.44 5.44 -12.24
N PRO A 63 -2.64 4.96 -11.26
CA PRO A 63 -1.23 5.33 -11.12
C PRO A 63 -0.32 4.65 -12.16
N LEU A 64 -0.70 4.72 -13.43
CA LEU A 64 0.02 4.12 -14.56
C LEU A 64 0.50 5.16 -15.56
N GLU A 65 1.62 4.86 -16.19
CA GLU A 65 2.20 5.64 -17.29
C GLU A 65 2.84 4.68 -18.31
N ARG A 66 2.42 4.77 -19.58
CA ARG A 66 2.97 3.98 -20.67
C ARG A 66 4.02 4.79 -21.44
N LYS A 67 5.11 4.12 -21.80
CA LYS A 67 6.08 4.65 -22.75
C LYS A 67 5.57 4.51 -24.17
N LYS A 68 6.28 5.12 -25.14
CA LYS A 68 5.95 5.04 -26.57
C LYS A 68 5.99 3.61 -27.13
N ASP A 69 6.75 2.72 -26.52
CA ASP A 69 6.87 1.30 -26.88
C ASP A 69 5.78 0.42 -26.23
N GLY A 70 4.83 1.02 -25.50
CA GLY A 70 3.75 0.33 -24.80
C GLY A 70 4.13 -0.22 -23.41
N SER A 71 5.41 -0.26 -23.04
CA SER A 71 5.84 -0.72 -21.73
C SER A 71 5.50 0.29 -20.61
N PHE A 72 5.41 -0.18 -19.37
CA PHE A 72 5.19 0.70 -18.23
C PHE A 72 6.44 1.52 -17.91
N SER A 73 6.23 2.79 -17.57
CA SER A 73 7.26 3.69 -17.05
C SER A 73 7.66 3.29 -15.63
N ALA A 74 8.88 3.61 -15.21
CA ALA A 74 9.33 3.46 -13.81
C ALA A 74 8.50 4.28 -12.80
N ARG A 75 7.64 5.18 -13.26
CA ARG A 75 6.70 5.95 -12.43
C ARG A 75 5.35 5.24 -12.24
N SER A 76 5.14 4.11 -12.92
CA SER A 76 3.93 3.32 -12.77
C SER A 76 4.01 2.49 -11.51
N SER A 77 2.96 2.50 -10.70
CA SER A 77 2.81 1.61 -9.54
C SER A 77 2.16 0.31 -10.00
N VAL A 78 2.93 -0.54 -10.64
CA VAL A 78 2.47 -1.79 -11.24
C VAL A 78 3.30 -2.97 -10.72
N LEU A 79 2.63 -4.09 -10.44
CA LEU A 79 3.26 -5.36 -10.08
C LEU A 79 2.86 -6.45 -11.08
N GLU A 80 3.80 -7.31 -11.40
CA GLU A 80 3.50 -8.55 -12.13
C GLU A 80 2.49 -9.41 -11.36
N GLU A 81 1.73 -10.23 -12.07
CA GLU A 81 0.65 -11.06 -11.51
C GLU A 81 1.08 -11.84 -10.26
N THR A 82 2.27 -12.48 -10.32
CA THR A 82 2.81 -13.28 -9.22
C THR A 82 3.11 -12.44 -7.98
N ASP A 83 3.66 -11.25 -8.17
CA ASP A 83 4.00 -10.33 -7.09
C ASP A 83 2.74 -9.69 -6.51
N PHE A 84 1.78 -9.36 -7.35
CA PHE A 84 0.48 -8.86 -6.91
C PHE A 84 -0.26 -9.90 -6.05
N GLN A 85 -0.21 -11.17 -6.43
CA GLN A 85 -0.77 -12.27 -5.64
C GLN A 85 -0.03 -12.45 -4.32
N ALA A 86 1.31 -12.36 -4.32
CA ALA A 86 2.12 -12.45 -3.10
C ALA A 86 1.78 -11.33 -2.11
N VAL A 87 1.66 -10.07 -2.58
CA VAL A 87 1.24 -8.95 -1.74
C VAL A 87 -0.17 -9.16 -1.18
N SER A 88 -1.11 -9.64 -2.01
CA SER A 88 -2.49 -9.92 -1.56
C SER A 88 -2.53 -10.98 -0.48
N ALA A 89 -1.79 -12.09 -0.66
CA ALA A 89 -1.69 -13.17 0.31
C ALA A 89 -1.02 -12.71 1.62
N PHE A 90 0.04 -11.91 1.51
CA PHE A 90 0.72 -11.31 2.66
C PHE A 90 -0.21 -10.44 3.50
N VAL A 91 -0.97 -9.55 2.86
CA VAL A 91 -1.93 -8.68 3.55
C VAL A 91 -3.01 -9.51 4.26
N GLU A 92 -3.57 -10.51 3.58
CA GLU A 92 -4.56 -11.41 4.19
C GLU A 92 -3.99 -12.15 5.41
N GLN A 93 -2.76 -12.66 5.30
CA GLN A 93 -2.06 -13.32 6.40
C GLN A 93 -1.86 -12.38 7.60
N LYS A 94 -1.43 -11.13 7.36
CA LYS A 94 -1.25 -10.10 8.41
C LYS A 94 -2.57 -9.74 9.09
N ILE A 95 -3.65 -9.60 8.34
CA ILE A 95 -4.99 -9.33 8.90
C ILE A 95 -5.42 -10.49 9.80
N ARG A 96 -5.27 -11.74 9.35
CA ARG A 96 -5.60 -12.93 10.13
C ARG A 96 -4.74 -13.03 11.40
N GLN A 97 -3.45 -12.73 11.29
CA GLN A 97 -2.53 -12.70 12.42
C GLN A 97 -2.93 -11.65 13.46
N ALA A 98 -3.23 -10.42 13.01
CA ALA A 98 -3.69 -9.35 13.88
C ALA A 98 -5.01 -9.73 14.59
N GLY A 99 -5.97 -10.29 13.86
CA GLY A 99 -7.22 -10.78 14.44
C GLY A 99 -7.00 -11.84 15.52
N ARG A 100 -6.12 -12.81 15.32
CA ARG A 100 -5.76 -13.82 16.33
C ARG A 100 -5.11 -13.17 17.56
N GLN A 101 -4.17 -12.25 17.36
CA GLN A 101 -3.52 -11.54 18.46
C GLN A 101 -4.52 -10.77 19.34
N ILE A 102 -5.53 -10.15 18.73
CA ILE A 102 -6.61 -9.47 19.44
C ILE A 102 -7.44 -10.46 20.26
N LEU A 103 -7.83 -11.58 19.65
CA LEU A 103 -8.61 -12.63 20.34
C LEU A 103 -7.82 -13.29 21.49
N ASP A 104 -6.52 -13.44 21.33
CA ASP A 104 -5.59 -13.97 22.36
C ASP A 104 -5.30 -12.95 23.47
N GLY A 105 -5.84 -11.73 23.39
CA GLY A 105 -5.63 -10.68 24.37
C GLY A 105 -4.20 -10.16 24.43
N LYS A 106 -3.47 -10.16 23.32
CA LYS A 106 -2.13 -9.59 23.25
C LYS A 106 -2.19 -8.06 23.34
N ILE A 107 -1.72 -7.52 24.45
CA ILE A 107 -1.71 -6.09 24.78
C ILE A 107 -0.30 -5.52 24.96
N ALA A 108 0.72 -6.22 24.48
CA ALA A 108 2.11 -5.76 24.59
C ALA A 108 2.29 -4.38 23.93
N LEU A 109 3.00 -3.49 24.63
CA LEU A 109 3.39 -2.20 24.10
C LEU A 109 4.61 -2.38 23.19
N ASP A 110 4.38 -2.44 21.89
CA ASP A 110 5.40 -2.66 20.86
C ASP A 110 5.26 -1.61 19.75
N PRO A 111 5.42 -0.30 20.05
CA PRO A 111 5.34 0.74 19.04
C PRO A 111 6.51 0.68 18.08
N TYR A 112 6.27 1.02 16.80
CA TYR A 112 7.31 1.08 15.80
C TYR A 112 7.93 2.48 15.67
N GLU A 113 9.17 2.50 15.19
CA GLU A 113 9.90 3.68 14.72
C GLU A 113 10.50 3.40 13.35
N GLN A 114 10.38 4.35 12.43
CA GLN A 114 10.94 4.27 11.08
C GLN A 114 11.52 5.64 10.69
N GLY A 115 12.82 5.77 10.76
CA GLY A 115 13.49 7.06 10.56
C GLY A 115 12.98 8.09 11.57
N ASN A 116 12.39 9.19 11.05
CA ASN A 116 11.84 10.26 11.89
C ASN A 116 10.36 10.07 12.26
N ARG A 117 9.73 8.96 11.88
CA ARG A 117 8.31 8.67 12.18
C ARG A 117 8.20 7.57 13.21
N ASN A 118 7.26 7.73 14.14
CA ASN A 118 6.97 6.69 15.12
C ASN A 118 5.48 6.60 15.42
N ALA A 119 5.06 5.45 15.93
CA ALA A 119 3.66 5.18 16.25
C ALA A 119 3.08 6.09 17.34
N CYS A 120 3.93 6.73 18.15
CA CYS A 120 3.53 7.54 19.29
C CYS A 120 3.29 9.02 18.93
N GLU A 121 3.78 9.50 17.80
CA GLU A 121 3.80 10.92 17.43
C GLU A 121 2.41 11.57 17.45
N TYR A 122 1.39 10.86 16.93
CA TYR A 122 0.01 11.33 16.88
C TYR A 122 -0.95 10.44 17.64
N CYS A 123 -0.45 9.66 18.61
CA CYS A 123 -1.26 8.71 19.37
C CYS A 123 -2.15 9.43 20.37
N ALA A 124 -3.46 9.25 20.27
CA ALA A 124 -4.43 9.82 21.20
C ALA A 124 -4.28 9.27 22.64
N TYR A 125 -3.68 8.10 22.81
CA TYR A 125 -3.49 7.41 24.08
C TYR A 125 -2.13 7.67 24.74
N GLN A 126 -1.28 8.52 24.17
CA GLN A 126 0.09 8.77 24.65
C GLN A 126 0.13 9.13 26.15
N LYS A 127 -0.86 9.92 26.62
CA LYS A 127 -0.92 10.38 28.02
C LYS A 127 -1.29 9.28 29.02
N VAL A 128 -1.94 8.22 28.59
CA VAL A 128 -2.43 7.12 29.46
C VAL A 128 -1.67 5.81 29.22
N CYS A 129 -0.97 5.69 28.10
CA CYS A 129 -0.23 4.49 27.71
C CYS A 129 0.97 4.21 28.63
N GLY A 130 1.65 5.26 29.12
CA GLY A 130 2.82 5.14 29.98
C GLY A 130 4.10 4.69 29.29
N PHE A 131 4.09 4.53 27.95
CA PHE A 131 5.29 4.20 27.18
C PHE A 131 6.27 5.39 27.17
N ASP A 132 7.49 5.19 27.66
CA ASP A 132 8.57 6.19 27.60
C ASP A 132 9.91 5.48 27.33
N LYS A 133 10.58 5.84 26.22
CA LYS A 133 11.91 5.34 25.85
C LYS A 133 12.99 5.55 26.92
N LYS A 134 12.78 6.46 27.87
CA LYS A 134 13.71 6.74 28.96
C LYS A 134 13.61 5.75 30.12
N ILE A 135 12.58 4.94 30.12
CA ILE A 135 12.35 3.92 31.16
C ILE A 135 12.89 2.59 30.66
N ASP A 136 13.73 1.94 31.45
CA ASP A 136 14.28 0.62 31.15
C ASP A 136 13.18 -0.40 30.89
N GLY A 137 13.31 -1.14 29.80
CA GLY A 137 12.34 -2.15 29.37
C GLY A 137 11.35 -1.68 28.29
N PHE A 138 11.27 -0.36 28.00
CA PHE A 138 10.50 0.14 26.86
C PHE A 138 11.40 0.35 25.64
N VAL A 139 11.17 -0.42 24.59
CA VAL A 139 11.93 -0.36 23.34
C VAL A 139 10.97 -0.16 22.18
N MET A 140 11.30 0.69 21.24
CA MET A 140 10.59 0.76 19.96
C MET A 140 11.15 -0.27 18.99
N ARG A 141 10.26 -0.88 18.22
CA ARG A 141 10.63 -1.76 17.13
C ARG A 141 11.09 -0.92 15.94
N GLU A 142 12.37 -0.96 15.65
CA GLU A 142 12.94 -0.26 14.51
C GLU A 142 12.54 -0.95 13.20
N LEU A 143 11.95 -0.18 12.28
CA LEU A 143 11.63 -0.60 10.94
C LEU A 143 12.61 0.01 9.95
N GLU A 144 13.26 -0.83 9.17
CA GLU A 144 14.17 -0.40 8.12
C GLU A 144 13.39 0.19 6.91
N ASN A 145 14.00 1.15 6.23
CA ASN A 145 13.52 1.64 4.95
C ASN A 145 14.00 0.71 3.84
N LEU A 146 13.18 -0.24 3.48
CA LEU A 146 13.48 -1.20 2.42
C LEU A 146 13.25 -0.57 1.04
N LYS A 147 14.06 -0.97 0.07
CA LYS A 147 13.77 -0.75 -1.34
C LYS A 147 12.65 -1.69 -1.79
N GLU A 148 12.03 -1.36 -2.91
CA GLU A 148 10.89 -2.14 -3.43
C GLU A 148 11.26 -3.61 -3.66
N ASP A 149 12.41 -3.89 -4.28
CA ASP A 149 12.89 -5.24 -4.54
C ASP A 149 13.13 -6.04 -3.24
N GLU A 150 13.75 -5.40 -2.23
CA GLU A 150 14.03 -6.01 -0.93
C GLU A 150 12.72 -6.31 -0.18
N ALA A 151 11.76 -5.39 -0.24
CA ALA A 151 10.43 -5.57 0.36
C ALA A 151 9.67 -6.73 -0.30
N MET A 152 9.73 -6.83 -1.64
CA MET A 152 9.09 -7.92 -2.38
C MET A 152 9.72 -9.28 -2.09
N GLU A 153 11.05 -9.35 -1.94
CA GLU A 153 11.72 -10.59 -1.56
C GLU A 153 11.27 -11.09 -0.18
N LEU A 154 11.19 -10.18 0.81
CA LEU A 154 10.70 -10.52 2.14
C LEU A 154 9.23 -10.95 2.14
N ILE A 155 8.38 -10.28 1.37
CA ILE A 155 6.96 -10.64 1.22
C ILE A 155 6.82 -12.05 0.66
N ARG A 156 7.53 -12.37 -0.43
CA ARG A 156 7.49 -13.70 -1.05
C ARG A 156 7.94 -14.77 -0.07
N LYS A 157 9.01 -14.52 0.67
CA LYS A 157 9.53 -15.44 1.69
C LYS A 157 8.51 -15.68 2.80
N GLU A 158 7.94 -14.63 3.38
CA GLU A 158 6.98 -14.75 4.48
C GLU A 158 5.70 -15.48 4.05
N VAL A 159 5.22 -15.24 2.83
CA VAL A 159 4.06 -15.95 2.27
C VAL A 159 4.37 -17.45 2.08
N ALA A 160 5.57 -17.79 1.60
CA ALA A 160 5.99 -19.19 1.45
C ALA A 160 6.06 -19.90 2.82
N ASP A 161 6.72 -19.30 3.80
CA ASP A 161 6.85 -19.84 5.16
C ASP A 161 5.46 -19.98 5.84
N GLY A 162 4.55 -19.01 5.63
CA GLY A 162 3.20 -19.06 6.17
C GLY A 162 2.31 -20.17 5.59
N ASN A 163 2.52 -20.55 4.33
CA ASN A 163 1.81 -21.64 3.69
C ASN A 163 2.25 -23.02 4.20
N GLU A 164 3.51 -23.20 4.58
CA GLU A 164 4.02 -24.46 5.15
C GLU A 164 3.40 -24.77 6.51
N VAL A 165 3.15 -23.76 7.34
CA VAL A 165 2.54 -23.92 8.68
C VAL A 165 1.05 -24.35 8.58
N HIS A 166 0.34 -24.02 7.51
CA HIS A 166 -1.08 -24.34 7.32
C HIS A 166 -1.29 -25.65 6.54
N GLY A 167 -0.30 -26.09 5.77
CA GLY A 167 -0.36 -27.37 5.01
C GLY A 167 -0.17 -28.63 5.87
N GLY A 168 0.38 -28.49 7.06
CA GLY A 168 0.68 -29.63 7.96
C GLY A 168 -0.47 -30.14 8.84
N SER A 169 -1.65 -29.48 8.86
CA SER A 169 -2.75 -29.82 9.75
C SER A 169 -3.93 -30.56 9.12
N ALA A 170 -3.84 -30.98 7.86
CA ALA A 170 -4.93 -31.64 7.14
C ALA A 170 -4.73 -33.16 6.91
N ALA A 171 -3.85 -33.81 7.67
CA ALA A 171 -3.67 -35.25 7.61
C ALA A 171 -3.73 -35.86 9.04
N GLY A 172 -4.95 -36.15 9.52
CA GLY A 172 -5.13 -36.90 10.75
C GLY A 172 -6.47 -36.64 11.45
N HIS A 173 -7.54 -37.19 10.94
CA HIS A 173 -8.56 -37.98 11.62
C HIS A 173 -9.69 -38.32 10.66
#